data_534e33dbcf7e48534f9c0d1511b6a04b
#
_entry.id   534e33dbcf7e48534f9c0d1511b6a04b
#
_cell.length_a   1.000
_cell.length_b   1.000
_cell.length_c   1.000
_cell.angle_alpha   90.00
_cell.angle_beta   90.00
_cell.angle_gamma   90.00
#
_symmetry.space_group_name_H-M   'P 1'
#
loop_
_entity.id
_entity.type
_entity.pdbx_description
1 polymer ?
#
loop_
_entity_poly.entity_id
_entity_poly.type
_entity_poly.pdbx_seq_one_letter_code
_entity_poly.pdbx_strand_id
1 'polypeptide(L)'
;FTTGEIVLAPDGNDPIMDGVGVGDFYMPQVIKYPHAQDAYVMFPNRYLHYQQWFMAEDLSHLPTNKPNEVLNDGPIDIGFAASRDGIKWNRYDRKPLVPLGRKGQFDWGGLYPVRGLIVKGEEMWLYYVASADHGLPLPIKGREKGKVLSRVIFRKDGFTALEADYPRGEFTTPVLRFSGDSLHLNVETSSLGLVRVEIQDADGKPLPGFALSDCDRIHTTNTTDAVVNWRRGKSSISSLAGKSVRLRFELMYGAKLYAFGTQAASPGLPSDPPPGQEQSN
;
A
#
# COMPACT_ATOMS: atom_id res chain seq x y z
N PHE A 1 -8.81 3.45 32.53
CA PHE A 1 -9.09 4.00 31.19
C PHE A 1 -8.42 5.35 31.10
N THR A 2 -7.69 5.61 30.02
CA THR A 2 -7.19 6.93 29.62
C THR A 2 -8.28 7.67 28.84
N THR A 3 -8.18 8.99 28.75
CA THR A 3 -8.99 9.77 27.80
C THR A 3 -8.67 9.37 26.37
N GLY A 4 -9.68 9.41 25.48
CA GLY A 4 -9.45 9.15 24.05
C GLY A 4 -8.52 10.19 23.44
N GLU A 5 -7.67 9.74 22.50
CA GLU A 5 -6.78 10.60 21.70
C GLU A 5 -7.18 10.53 20.23
N ILE A 6 -7.12 11.65 19.53
CA ILE A 6 -7.33 11.69 18.09
C ILE A 6 -6.07 11.16 17.42
N VAL A 7 -6.19 10.04 16.70
CA VAL A 7 -5.06 9.42 15.97
C VAL A 7 -5.12 9.68 14.46
N LEU A 8 -6.29 10.01 13.93
CA LEU A 8 -6.51 10.35 12.52
C LEU A 8 -7.70 11.31 12.40
N ALA A 9 -7.52 12.38 11.66
CA ALA A 9 -8.56 13.33 11.31
C ALA A 9 -8.35 13.83 9.86
N PRO A 10 -9.39 14.33 9.20
CA PRO A 10 -9.23 15.08 7.97
C PRO A 10 -8.31 16.29 8.19
N ASP A 11 -7.53 16.64 7.18
CA ASP A 11 -6.60 17.77 7.22
C ASP A 11 -6.64 18.57 5.92
N GLY A 12 -5.85 19.67 5.85
CA GLY A 12 -5.85 20.58 4.69
C GLY A 12 -5.36 19.98 3.36
N ASN A 13 -4.91 18.72 3.35
CA ASN A 13 -4.56 18.00 2.12
C ASN A 13 -5.68 17.08 1.65
N ASP A 14 -6.76 16.96 2.40
CA ASP A 14 -7.93 16.21 1.95
C ASP A 14 -8.69 17.02 0.88
N PRO A 15 -9.50 16.35 0.05
CA PRO A 15 -10.28 17.03 -0.96
C PRO A 15 -11.13 18.17 -0.37
N ILE A 16 -11.05 19.33 -1.00
CA ILE A 16 -11.85 20.51 -0.68
C ILE A 16 -12.73 20.80 -1.89
N MET A 17 -14.02 21.00 -1.68
CA MET A 17 -14.94 21.48 -2.70
C MET A 17 -15.54 22.79 -2.23
N ASP A 18 -15.52 23.80 -3.08
CA ASP A 18 -16.01 25.16 -2.79
C ASP A 18 -15.49 25.76 -1.48
N GLY A 19 -14.23 25.46 -1.13
CA GLY A 19 -13.57 25.95 0.07
C GLY A 19 -13.96 25.23 1.37
N VAL A 20 -14.78 24.18 1.30
CA VAL A 20 -15.22 23.39 2.45
C VAL A 20 -14.48 22.04 2.44
N GLY A 21 -13.89 21.68 3.57
CA GLY A 21 -13.33 20.33 3.78
C GLY A 21 -14.48 19.32 3.80
N VAL A 22 -14.34 18.30 2.97
CA VAL A 22 -15.40 17.32 2.76
C VAL A 22 -14.93 15.95 3.23
N GLY A 23 -15.44 15.49 4.33
CA GLY A 23 -15.34 14.12 4.72
C GLY A 23 -14.98 13.86 6.17
N ASP A 24 -15.40 12.70 6.57
CA ASP A 24 -15.09 12.08 7.85
C ASP A 24 -14.36 10.76 7.64
N PHE A 25 -13.66 10.31 8.66
CA PHE A 25 -13.23 8.92 8.74
C PHE A 25 -14.22 8.09 9.52
N TYR A 26 -14.73 7.07 8.85
CA TYR A 26 -15.78 6.21 9.36
C TYR A 26 -15.30 4.75 9.35
N MET A 27 -15.69 3.96 10.35
CA MET A 27 -15.40 2.53 10.46
C MET A 27 -13.95 2.13 10.06
N PRO A 28 -12.90 2.68 10.67
CA PRO A 28 -11.53 2.31 10.34
C PRO A 28 -11.25 0.84 10.68
N GLN A 29 -10.63 0.12 9.76
CA GLN A 29 -10.14 -1.23 10.01
C GLN A 29 -8.63 -1.16 10.24
N VAL A 30 -8.22 -1.34 11.48
CA VAL A 30 -6.80 -1.33 11.88
C VAL A 30 -6.29 -2.76 12.01
N ILE A 31 -5.15 -3.04 11.38
CA ILE A 31 -4.54 -4.36 11.35
C ILE A 31 -3.05 -4.23 11.66
N LYS A 32 -2.55 -5.08 12.55
CA LYS A 32 -1.10 -5.31 12.67
C LYS A 32 -0.63 -5.94 11.37
N TYR A 33 0.36 -5.30 10.72
CA TYR A 33 0.83 -5.77 9.42
C TYR A 33 1.60 -7.09 9.55
N PRO A 34 1.26 -8.14 8.78
CA PRO A 34 1.84 -9.47 8.99
C PRO A 34 3.31 -9.58 8.58
N HIS A 35 3.78 -8.77 7.64
CA HIS A 35 5.12 -8.89 7.06
C HIS A 35 6.13 -7.89 7.64
N ALA A 36 5.76 -7.13 8.66
CA ALA A 36 6.69 -6.23 9.35
C ALA A 36 6.39 -6.17 10.85
N GLN A 37 7.45 -6.20 11.67
CA GLN A 37 7.31 -6.25 13.13
C GLN A 37 6.72 -4.98 13.74
N ASP A 38 7.02 -3.84 13.14
CA ASP A 38 6.70 -2.49 13.63
C ASP A 38 5.80 -1.73 12.65
N ALA A 39 4.89 -2.42 11.99
CA ALA A 39 3.97 -1.78 11.04
C ALA A 39 2.52 -2.13 11.34
N TYR A 40 1.68 -1.12 11.17
CA TYR A 40 0.23 -1.21 11.24
C TYR A 40 -0.33 -0.56 9.98
N VAL A 41 -1.41 -1.11 9.47
CA VAL A 41 -2.17 -0.53 8.36
C VAL A 41 -3.60 -0.27 8.77
N MET A 42 -4.19 0.77 8.21
CA MET A 42 -5.57 1.15 8.45
C MET A 42 -6.26 1.36 7.10
N PHE A 43 -7.46 0.82 6.99
CA PHE A 43 -8.36 1.01 5.86
C PHE A 43 -9.56 1.83 6.33
N PRO A 44 -9.42 3.17 6.45
CA PRO A 44 -10.53 4.01 6.88
C PRO A 44 -11.51 4.18 5.74
N ASN A 45 -12.80 4.14 6.05
CA ASN A 45 -13.79 4.70 5.16
C ASN A 45 -13.60 6.20 5.06
N ARG A 46 -13.61 6.74 3.85
CA ARG A 46 -13.69 8.19 3.64
C ARG A 46 -15.10 8.52 3.22
N TYR A 47 -15.84 9.12 4.13
CA TYR A 47 -17.23 9.53 3.90
C TYR A 47 -17.24 10.97 3.42
N LEU A 48 -17.74 11.19 2.23
CA LEU A 48 -17.80 12.49 1.57
C LEU A 48 -19.23 13.01 1.62
N HIS A 49 -19.46 14.12 2.30
CA HIS A 49 -20.79 14.64 2.58
C HIS A 49 -21.29 15.59 1.48
N TYR A 50 -22.31 15.18 0.74
CA TYR A 50 -22.90 15.99 -0.33
C TYR A 50 -23.55 17.29 0.16
N GLN A 51 -24.11 17.33 1.37
CA GLN A 51 -24.71 18.55 1.92
C GLN A 51 -23.72 19.70 2.04
N GLN A 52 -22.43 19.40 2.07
CA GLN A 52 -21.37 20.39 2.04
C GLN A 52 -21.03 20.86 0.62
N TRP A 53 -21.52 20.13 -0.40
CA TRP A 53 -21.15 20.35 -1.80
C TRP A 53 -22.24 20.97 -2.63
N PHE A 54 -23.52 20.62 -2.34
CA PHE A 54 -24.64 21.13 -3.06
C PHE A 54 -25.23 22.33 -2.34
N MET A 55 -25.46 23.41 -3.06
CA MET A 55 -26.25 24.54 -2.57
C MET A 55 -27.65 24.02 -2.18
N ALA A 56 -28.24 24.59 -1.15
CA ALA A 56 -29.54 24.17 -0.66
C ALA A 56 -30.66 24.15 -1.76
N GLU A 57 -30.45 24.89 -2.82
CA GLU A 57 -31.34 24.96 -3.99
C GLU A 57 -31.37 23.63 -4.78
N ASP A 58 -30.26 22.91 -4.84
CA ASP A 58 -30.16 21.62 -5.57
C ASP A 58 -30.79 20.46 -4.82
N LEU A 59 -31.02 20.62 -3.53
CA LEU A 59 -31.67 19.63 -2.66
C LEU A 59 -33.16 19.85 -2.52
N SER A 60 -33.69 20.99 -3.02
CA SER A 60 -35.10 21.39 -2.90
C SER A 60 -36.10 20.42 -3.55
N HIS A 61 -35.63 19.60 -4.50
CA HIS A 61 -36.42 18.58 -5.17
C HIS A 61 -36.40 17.21 -4.49
N LEU A 62 -35.57 17.03 -3.45
CA LEU A 62 -35.57 15.80 -2.68
C LEU A 62 -36.79 15.75 -1.75
N PRO A 63 -37.51 14.63 -1.69
CA PRO A 63 -38.64 14.48 -0.79
C PRO A 63 -38.15 14.42 0.66
N THR A 64 -37.90 15.57 1.26
CA THR A 64 -37.58 15.65 2.68
C THR A 64 -38.91 15.82 3.44
N ASN A 65 -39.45 14.74 3.94
CA ASN A 65 -40.60 14.79 4.85
C ASN A 65 -40.25 15.36 6.23
N LYS A 66 -38.99 15.71 6.46
CA LYS A 66 -38.49 16.21 7.74
C LYS A 66 -37.38 17.24 7.52
N PRO A 67 -37.64 18.52 7.82
CA PRO A 67 -36.68 19.60 7.58
C PRO A 67 -35.40 19.56 8.41
N ASN A 68 -35.22 18.58 9.29
CA ASN A 68 -34.06 18.42 10.17
C ASN A 68 -33.42 17.02 10.10
N GLU A 69 -33.79 16.17 9.14
CA GLU A 69 -33.06 14.93 8.93
C GLU A 69 -31.76 15.23 8.20
N VAL A 70 -30.64 14.99 8.89
CA VAL A 70 -29.35 14.84 8.24
C VAL A 70 -29.47 13.62 7.31
N LEU A 71 -29.60 13.88 6.02
CA LEU A 71 -29.59 12.82 5.03
C LEU A 71 -28.25 12.12 5.12
N ASN A 72 -28.27 10.82 5.09
CA ASN A 72 -27.08 9.97 4.97
C ASN A 72 -26.61 10.06 3.51
N ASP A 73 -25.96 11.18 3.17
CA ASP A 73 -25.97 11.81 1.87
C ASP A 73 -24.61 11.85 1.21
N GLY A 74 -23.84 10.86 1.20
CA GLY A 74 -22.58 10.94 0.48
C GLY A 74 -21.99 9.59 0.16
N PRO A 75 -21.10 9.51 -0.82
CA PRO A 75 -20.40 8.29 -1.13
C PRO A 75 -19.34 7.99 -0.08
N ILE A 76 -19.03 6.71 0.05
CA ILE A 76 -17.99 6.22 0.96
C ILE A 76 -17.02 5.36 0.17
N ASP A 77 -15.78 5.75 0.10
CA ASP A 77 -14.70 4.92 -0.45
C ASP A 77 -13.76 4.40 0.66
N ILE A 78 -12.74 3.65 0.27
CA ILE A 78 -11.76 3.11 1.21
C ILE A 78 -10.41 3.80 1.01
N GLY A 79 -9.94 4.48 2.06
CA GLY A 79 -8.62 5.08 2.12
C GLY A 79 -7.54 4.13 2.62
N PHE A 80 -6.34 4.65 2.77
CA PHE A 80 -5.20 3.94 3.33
C PHE A 80 -4.39 4.84 4.26
N ALA A 81 -3.99 4.28 5.39
CA ALA A 81 -3.02 4.89 6.29
C ALA A 81 -2.09 3.82 6.86
N ALA A 82 -0.86 4.21 7.16
CA ALA A 82 0.14 3.33 7.78
C ALA A 82 0.76 4.00 9.01
N SER A 83 1.18 3.16 9.96
CA SER A 83 1.81 3.59 11.20
C SER A 83 2.93 2.63 11.61
N ARG A 84 3.93 3.15 12.33
CA ARG A 84 4.99 2.35 12.97
C ARG A 84 4.71 2.03 14.43
N ASP A 85 3.88 2.81 15.07
CA ASP A 85 3.60 2.72 16.52
C ASP A 85 2.12 2.48 16.86
N GLY A 86 1.23 2.54 15.85
CA GLY A 86 -0.21 2.45 16.02
C GLY A 86 -0.86 3.73 16.55
N ILE A 87 -0.08 4.80 16.76
CA ILE A 87 -0.52 6.09 17.31
C ILE A 87 -0.44 7.17 16.23
N LYS A 88 0.72 7.31 15.60
CA LYS A 88 0.95 8.29 14.52
C LYS A 88 0.69 7.64 13.17
N TRP A 89 -0.31 8.14 12.47
CA TRP A 89 -0.74 7.59 11.20
C TRP A 89 -0.40 8.53 10.05
N ASN A 90 0.16 7.96 8.98
CA ASN A 90 0.52 8.68 7.77
C ASN A 90 -0.39 8.25 6.62
N ARG A 91 -0.94 9.22 5.93
CA ARG A 91 -1.66 9.07 4.66
C ARG A 91 -0.79 9.63 3.55
N TYR A 92 0.02 8.79 2.93
CA TYR A 92 0.99 9.21 1.90
C TYR A 92 0.31 9.62 0.60
N ASP A 93 -0.78 8.96 0.25
CA ASP A 93 -1.64 9.33 -0.88
C ASP A 93 -3.04 9.69 -0.36
N ARG A 94 -3.64 10.72 -0.95
CA ARG A 94 -5.01 11.17 -0.61
C ARG A 94 -6.06 10.59 -1.55
N LYS A 95 -5.62 9.86 -2.57
CA LYS A 95 -6.52 9.08 -3.42
C LYS A 95 -7.10 7.90 -2.65
N PRO A 96 -8.30 7.42 -3.04
CA PRO A 96 -8.81 6.18 -2.47
C PRO A 96 -7.90 5.01 -2.81
N LEU A 97 -7.65 4.13 -1.83
CA LEU A 97 -7.03 2.84 -2.08
C LEU A 97 -7.96 1.94 -2.91
N VAL A 98 -9.25 1.95 -2.55
CA VAL A 98 -10.29 1.30 -3.34
C VAL A 98 -11.30 2.39 -3.73
N PRO A 99 -11.24 2.84 -4.99
CA PRO A 99 -12.17 3.84 -5.48
C PRO A 99 -13.57 3.26 -5.68
N LEU A 100 -14.56 4.14 -5.68
CA LEU A 100 -15.93 3.78 -6.06
C LEU A 100 -15.98 3.30 -7.51
N GLY A 101 -16.88 2.37 -7.78
CA GLY A 101 -17.21 1.94 -9.12
C GLY A 101 -17.87 3.05 -9.95
N ARG A 102 -18.02 2.78 -11.24
CA ARG A 102 -18.72 3.71 -12.15
C ARG A 102 -20.22 3.71 -11.86
N LYS A 103 -20.88 4.81 -12.24
CA LYS A 103 -22.34 4.92 -12.12
C LYS A 103 -23.04 3.68 -12.67
N GLY A 104 -23.87 3.07 -11.83
CA GLY A 104 -24.62 1.88 -12.18
C GLY A 104 -23.99 0.56 -11.74
N GLN A 105 -22.72 0.56 -11.31
CA GLN A 105 -22.07 -0.63 -10.75
C GLN A 105 -22.51 -0.87 -9.30
N PHE A 106 -22.27 -2.09 -8.81
CA PHE A 106 -22.69 -2.52 -7.47
C PHE A 106 -21.99 -1.77 -6.33
N ASP A 107 -20.86 -1.17 -6.62
CA ASP A 107 -19.90 -0.56 -5.68
C ASP A 107 -19.73 0.95 -5.87
N TRP A 108 -20.68 1.63 -6.53
CA TRP A 108 -20.51 3.05 -6.83
C TRP A 108 -21.05 4.03 -5.74
N GLY A 109 -21.75 3.53 -4.71
CA GLY A 109 -22.31 4.35 -3.65
C GLY A 109 -21.54 4.30 -2.34
N GLY A 110 -21.15 3.11 -1.90
CA GLY A 110 -20.43 2.97 -0.63
C GLY A 110 -19.65 1.68 -0.52
N LEU A 111 -18.45 1.76 0.04
CA LEU A 111 -17.56 0.64 0.28
C LEU A 111 -17.21 0.57 1.76
N TYR A 112 -17.36 -0.60 2.37
CA TYR A 112 -17.14 -0.81 3.79
C TYR A 112 -16.15 -1.97 3.98
N PRO A 113 -14.90 -1.71 4.36
CA PRO A 113 -13.91 -2.76 4.54
C PRO A 113 -14.30 -3.69 5.68
N VAL A 114 -14.18 -4.99 5.44
CA VAL A 114 -14.33 -6.02 6.46
C VAL A 114 -12.99 -6.18 7.16
N ARG A 115 -13.05 -6.43 8.47
CA ARG A 115 -11.82 -6.62 9.27
C ARG A 115 -11.03 -7.83 8.78
N GLY A 116 -9.75 -7.63 8.56
CA GLY A 116 -8.80 -8.66 8.18
C GLY A 116 -8.16 -8.40 6.83
N LEU A 117 -7.02 -9.03 6.64
CA LEU A 117 -6.25 -9.04 5.41
C LEU A 117 -5.77 -10.46 5.19
N ILE A 118 -6.14 -11.07 4.06
CA ILE A 118 -5.72 -12.43 3.73
C ILE A 118 -4.50 -12.35 2.84
N VAL A 119 -3.41 -12.98 3.24
CA VAL A 119 -2.22 -13.18 2.40
C VAL A 119 -2.33 -14.53 1.72
N LYS A 120 -2.22 -14.56 0.40
CA LYS A 120 -2.29 -15.78 -0.40
C LYS A 120 -1.24 -15.73 -1.52
N GLY A 121 -0.10 -16.38 -1.29
CA GLY A 121 1.03 -16.32 -2.24
C GLY A 121 1.51 -14.87 -2.42
N GLU A 122 1.49 -14.41 -3.66
CA GLU A 122 1.91 -13.06 -4.04
C GLU A 122 0.75 -12.03 -4.03
N GLU A 123 -0.34 -12.35 -3.36
CA GLU A 123 -1.53 -11.52 -3.29
C GLU A 123 -1.92 -11.21 -1.84
N MET A 124 -2.55 -10.05 -1.65
CA MET A 124 -3.24 -9.65 -0.43
C MET A 124 -4.69 -9.32 -0.76
N TRP A 125 -5.62 -9.91 -0.03
CA TRP A 125 -7.04 -9.76 -0.26
C TRP A 125 -7.71 -9.00 0.87
N LEU A 126 -8.37 -7.91 0.52
CA LEU A 126 -9.23 -7.15 1.41
C LEU A 126 -10.68 -7.34 0.97
N TYR A 127 -11.50 -7.88 1.88
CA TYR A 127 -12.93 -7.98 1.65
C TYR A 127 -13.64 -6.71 2.05
N TYR A 128 -14.69 -6.38 1.33
CA TYR A 128 -15.53 -5.22 1.63
C TYR A 128 -16.98 -5.48 1.27
N VAL A 129 -17.89 -4.84 1.99
CA VAL A 129 -19.30 -4.77 1.62
C VAL A 129 -19.46 -3.57 0.71
N ALA A 130 -20.09 -3.75 -0.43
CA ALA A 130 -20.41 -2.69 -1.37
C ALA A 130 -21.90 -2.39 -1.36
N SER A 131 -22.23 -1.12 -1.47
CA SER A 131 -23.59 -0.62 -1.62
C SER A 131 -23.64 0.29 -2.84
N ALA A 132 -24.60 0.03 -3.68
CA ALA A 132 -24.77 0.79 -4.90
C ALA A 132 -25.59 2.08 -4.71
N ASP A 133 -26.33 2.20 -3.61
CA ASP A 133 -27.29 3.26 -3.36
C ASP A 133 -26.98 4.14 -2.14
N HIS A 134 -25.86 3.87 -1.46
CA HIS A 134 -25.49 4.67 -0.30
C HIS A 134 -25.14 6.10 -0.70
N GLY A 135 -25.73 7.04 0.01
CA GLY A 135 -25.42 8.46 -0.14
C GLY A 135 -25.79 9.08 -1.48
N LEU A 136 -26.67 8.46 -2.24
CA LEU A 136 -27.14 9.02 -3.49
C LEU A 136 -28.46 9.77 -3.27
N PRO A 137 -28.54 11.00 -3.77
CA PRO A 137 -29.73 11.82 -3.58
C PRO A 137 -30.97 11.31 -4.32
N LEU A 138 -30.85 10.28 -5.15
CA LEU A 138 -31.96 9.79 -5.99
C LEU A 138 -32.11 8.27 -5.90
N PRO A 139 -33.33 7.75 -5.65
CA PRO A 139 -33.64 6.36 -5.85
C PRO A 139 -33.50 6.04 -7.35
N ILE A 140 -32.56 5.17 -7.69
CA ILE A 140 -32.41 4.72 -9.06
C ILE A 140 -33.50 3.69 -9.35
N LYS A 141 -34.47 4.07 -10.21
CA LYS A 141 -35.52 3.17 -10.65
C LYS A 141 -34.94 1.87 -11.25
N GLY A 142 -35.45 0.74 -10.81
CA GLY A 142 -35.08 -0.58 -11.35
C GLY A 142 -33.82 -1.19 -10.73
N ARG A 143 -33.37 -0.69 -9.61
CA ARG A 143 -32.21 -1.22 -8.90
C ARG A 143 -32.66 -2.16 -7.79
N GLU A 144 -32.09 -3.36 -7.80
CA GLU A 144 -32.19 -4.24 -6.65
C GLU A 144 -31.47 -3.59 -5.47
N LYS A 145 -32.22 -3.31 -4.41
CA LYS A 145 -31.66 -2.82 -3.16
C LYS A 145 -30.93 -3.98 -2.50
N GLY A 146 -29.61 -3.86 -2.37
CA GLY A 146 -28.84 -4.89 -1.70
C GLY A 146 -27.38 -4.47 -1.50
N LYS A 147 -26.85 -4.94 -0.39
CA LYS A 147 -25.41 -4.90 -0.14
C LYS A 147 -24.82 -6.22 -0.62
N VAL A 148 -23.67 -6.15 -1.27
CA VAL A 148 -22.93 -7.33 -1.72
C VAL A 148 -21.57 -7.41 -1.05
N LEU A 149 -21.10 -8.63 -0.78
CA LEU A 149 -19.74 -8.86 -0.33
C LEU A 149 -18.85 -9.00 -1.56
N SER A 150 -17.80 -8.25 -1.61
CA SER A 150 -16.80 -8.28 -2.67
C SER A 150 -15.38 -8.29 -2.07
N ARG A 151 -14.39 -8.42 -2.91
CA ARG A 151 -12.99 -8.31 -2.52
C ARG A 151 -12.19 -7.54 -3.54
N VAL A 152 -11.18 -6.83 -3.06
CA VAL A 152 -10.09 -6.29 -3.87
C VAL A 152 -8.84 -7.11 -3.63
N ILE A 153 -8.06 -7.31 -4.69
CA ILE A 153 -6.81 -8.05 -4.66
C ILE A 153 -5.69 -7.05 -4.92
N PHE A 154 -4.77 -6.97 -3.99
CA PHE A 154 -3.53 -6.22 -4.10
C PHE A 154 -2.36 -7.17 -4.33
N ARG A 155 -1.32 -6.69 -4.99
CA ARG A 155 -0.04 -7.40 -4.95
C ARG A 155 0.47 -7.45 -3.51
N LYS A 156 1.18 -8.49 -3.15
CA LYS A 156 1.80 -8.64 -1.83
C LYS A 156 2.64 -7.41 -1.50
N ASP A 157 2.49 -6.84 -0.30
CA ASP A 157 3.20 -5.66 0.19
C ASP A 157 3.12 -4.43 -0.73
N GLY A 158 2.03 -4.31 -1.53
CA GLY A 158 1.92 -3.34 -2.61
C GLY A 158 0.73 -2.38 -2.51
N PHE A 159 0.36 -1.88 -1.32
CA PHE A 159 -0.71 -0.88 -1.17
C PHE A 159 -0.33 0.48 -1.76
N THR A 160 0.94 0.84 -1.67
CA THR A 160 1.50 2.09 -2.19
C THR A 160 2.87 1.82 -2.80
N ALA A 161 3.33 2.71 -3.66
CA ALA A 161 4.67 2.66 -4.24
C ALA A 161 5.31 4.04 -4.23
N LEU A 162 6.63 4.06 -4.18
CA LEU A 162 7.41 5.19 -4.65
C LEU A 162 7.61 5.02 -6.15
N GLU A 163 7.19 6.00 -6.91
CA GLU A 163 7.32 6.05 -8.37
C GLU A 163 8.23 7.20 -8.76
N ALA A 164 9.16 6.95 -9.67
CA ALA A 164 9.99 8.00 -10.19
C ALA A 164 9.29 8.72 -11.33
N ASP A 165 9.22 10.05 -11.23
CA ASP A 165 8.94 10.89 -12.39
C ASP A 165 10.06 10.75 -13.44
N TYR A 166 9.75 11.13 -14.67
CA TYR A 166 10.71 11.10 -15.76
C TYR A 166 11.71 12.27 -15.64
N PRO A 167 13.05 12.07 -15.77
CA PRO A 167 13.71 10.80 -16.12
C PRO A 167 14.10 9.93 -14.92
N ARG A 168 14.24 10.46 -13.70
CA ARG A 168 14.65 9.69 -12.53
C ARG A 168 14.24 10.35 -11.22
N GLY A 169 14.14 9.52 -10.17
CA GLY A 169 14.03 9.91 -8.78
C GLY A 169 14.95 9.10 -7.88
N GLU A 170 15.30 9.67 -6.75
CA GLU A 170 16.17 9.05 -5.75
C GLU A 170 15.60 9.25 -4.36
N PHE A 171 15.83 8.28 -3.48
CA PHE A 171 15.63 8.47 -2.05
C PHE A 171 16.63 7.64 -1.25
N THR A 172 16.85 8.03 0.00
CA THR A 172 17.70 7.29 0.94
C THR A 172 16.92 7.03 2.22
N THR A 173 17.02 5.80 2.73
CA THR A 173 16.37 5.42 3.99
C THR A 173 17.00 6.14 5.19
N PRO A 174 16.29 6.27 6.31
CA PRO A 174 16.95 6.45 7.60
C PRO A 174 17.97 5.34 7.85
N VAL A 175 18.83 5.53 8.85
CA VAL A 175 19.75 4.47 9.29
C VAL A 175 18.92 3.27 9.74
N LEU A 176 19.26 2.10 9.22
CA LEU A 176 18.60 0.83 9.56
C LEU A 176 19.64 -0.24 9.87
N ARG A 177 19.19 -1.31 10.50
CA ARG A 177 19.92 -2.55 10.70
C ARG A 177 19.09 -3.70 10.18
N PHE A 178 19.71 -4.68 9.59
CA PHE A 178 19.01 -5.86 9.06
C PHE A 178 19.71 -7.15 9.50
N SER A 179 18.99 -8.24 9.37
CA SER A 179 19.48 -9.61 9.40
C SER A 179 19.21 -10.24 8.04
N GLY A 180 20.00 -11.23 7.67
CA GLY A 180 19.88 -11.85 6.36
C GLY A 180 21.10 -11.61 5.49
N ASP A 181 21.13 -12.23 4.31
CA ASP A 181 22.27 -12.23 3.41
C ASP A 181 21.97 -11.71 2.00
N SER A 182 20.71 -11.47 1.69
CA SER A 182 20.29 -10.91 0.40
C SER A 182 19.25 -9.80 0.58
N LEU A 183 19.28 -8.81 -0.31
CA LEU A 183 18.29 -7.74 -0.39
C LEU A 183 17.29 -8.04 -1.51
N HIS A 184 16.03 -7.96 -1.20
CA HIS A 184 14.92 -8.27 -2.10
C HIS A 184 14.00 -7.06 -2.25
N LEU A 185 13.50 -6.84 -3.47
CA LEU A 185 12.63 -5.72 -3.81
C LEU A 185 11.30 -6.20 -4.40
N ASN A 186 10.24 -5.55 -4.01
CA ASN A 186 8.96 -5.62 -4.68
C ASN A 186 8.89 -4.45 -5.66
N VAL A 187 9.05 -4.71 -6.96
CA VAL A 187 9.22 -3.69 -7.99
C VAL A 187 8.40 -3.95 -9.25
N GLU A 188 8.09 -2.87 -9.93
CA GLU A 188 7.58 -2.85 -11.31
C GLU A 188 8.40 -1.84 -12.10
N THR A 189 9.10 -2.29 -13.13
CA THR A 189 9.97 -1.41 -13.93
C THR A 189 9.44 -1.16 -15.34
N SER A 190 8.38 -1.86 -15.76
CA SER A 190 7.93 -1.88 -17.15
C SER A 190 9.06 -2.27 -18.13
N SER A 191 8.94 -1.90 -19.37
CA SER A 191 9.97 -2.18 -20.40
C SER A 191 11.12 -1.16 -20.44
N LEU A 192 10.90 0.04 -19.89
CA LEU A 192 11.85 1.15 -19.95
C LEU A 192 12.49 1.46 -18.59
N GLY A 193 11.75 1.28 -17.52
CA GLY A 193 12.18 1.62 -16.17
C GLY A 193 13.31 0.75 -15.67
N LEU A 194 14.04 1.26 -14.71
CA LEU A 194 15.07 0.50 -13.98
C LEU A 194 15.19 0.98 -12.53
N VAL A 195 15.70 0.07 -11.71
CA VAL A 195 16.03 0.34 -10.30
C VAL A 195 17.47 -0.06 -10.03
N ARG A 196 18.19 0.75 -9.26
CA ARG A 196 19.50 0.43 -8.69
C ARG A 196 19.52 0.76 -7.19
N VAL A 197 20.36 0.05 -6.46
CA VAL A 197 20.50 0.22 -5.01
C VAL A 197 21.95 0.40 -4.64
N GLU A 198 22.22 1.35 -3.75
CA GLU A 198 23.50 1.59 -3.11
C GLU A 198 23.36 1.33 -1.61
N ILE A 199 24.33 0.68 -1.00
CA ILE A 199 24.41 0.57 0.45
C ILE A 199 25.47 1.53 0.96
N GLN A 200 25.08 2.36 1.90
CA GLN A 200 25.91 3.38 2.52
C GLN A 200 26.14 3.06 4.01
N ASP A 201 27.20 3.61 4.58
CA ASP A 201 27.36 3.67 6.03
C ASP A 201 26.34 4.65 6.66
N ALA A 202 26.41 4.81 7.98
CA ALA A 202 25.49 5.69 8.72
C ALA A 202 25.66 7.19 8.32
N ASP A 203 26.82 7.58 7.83
CA ASP A 203 27.15 8.95 7.42
C ASP A 203 26.78 9.23 5.96
N GLY A 204 26.30 8.22 5.23
CA GLY A 204 25.85 8.35 3.84
C GLY A 204 26.96 8.10 2.81
N LYS A 205 28.11 7.54 3.20
CA LYS A 205 29.18 7.21 2.29
C LYS A 205 28.97 5.79 1.70
N PRO A 206 29.06 5.62 0.38
CA PRO A 206 28.93 4.31 -0.25
C PRO A 206 29.93 3.29 0.30
N LEU A 207 29.44 2.11 0.65
CA LEU A 207 30.31 1.02 1.07
C LEU A 207 31.02 0.40 -0.14
N PRO A 208 32.30 0.00 -0.01
CA PRO A 208 33.06 -0.61 -1.11
C PRO A 208 32.36 -1.83 -1.69
N GLY A 209 32.07 -1.79 -2.98
CA GLY A 209 31.41 -2.88 -3.69
C GLY A 209 29.89 -2.82 -3.71
N PHE A 210 29.29 -1.80 -3.08
CA PHE A 210 27.86 -1.60 -2.99
C PHE A 210 27.40 -0.21 -3.48
N ALA A 211 28.25 0.50 -4.24
CA ALA A 211 27.87 1.77 -4.86
C ALA A 211 26.83 1.56 -5.97
N LEU A 212 26.11 2.62 -6.36
CA LEU A 212 25.15 2.59 -7.49
C LEU A 212 25.81 2.07 -8.79
N SER A 213 27.09 2.42 -9.01
CA SER A 213 27.85 1.93 -10.17
C SER A 213 28.17 0.43 -10.13
N ASP A 214 28.20 -0.14 -8.93
CA ASP A 214 28.43 -1.57 -8.74
C ASP A 214 27.12 -2.38 -8.84
N CYS A 215 25.97 -1.74 -8.69
CA CYS A 215 24.66 -2.40 -8.68
C CYS A 215 24.27 -2.85 -10.09
N ASP A 216 23.91 -4.12 -10.22
CA ASP A 216 23.31 -4.65 -11.43
C ASP A 216 21.92 -4.02 -11.62
N ARG A 217 21.59 -3.69 -12.86
CA ARG A 217 20.32 -3.02 -13.17
C ARG A 217 19.15 -3.99 -13.03
N ILE A 218 18.16 -3.63 -12.22
CA ILE A 218 16.87 -4.33 -12.17
C ILE A 218 15.95 -3.64 -13.16
N HIS A 219 15.57 -4.32 -14.24
CA HIS A 219 14.77 -3.78 -15.34
C HIS A 219 13.92 -4.86 -15.99
N THR A 220 12.94 -4.43 -16.79
CA THR A 220 12.05 -5.33 -17.56
C THR A 220 11.42 -6.41 -16.68
N THR A 221 10.94 -5.99 -15.49
CA THR A 221 10.40 -6.92 -14.50
C THR A 221 9.19 -6.34 -13.78
N ASN A 222 8.31 -7.22 -13.36
CA ASN A 222 7.21 -6.96 -12.44
C ASN A 222 7.16 -8.14 -11.47
N THR A 223 7.81 -8.01 -10.32
CA THR A 223 7.94 -9.08 -9.34
C THR A 223 7.89 -8.55 -7.91
N THR A 224 7.39 -9.38 -7.01
CA THR A 224 7.39 -9.10 -5.58
C THR A 224 8.71 -9.48 -4.89
N ASP A 225 9.65 -10.09 -5.63
CA ASP A 225 10.85 -10.71 -5.07
C ASP A 225 12.08 -10.60 -6.01
N ALA A 226 12.43 -9.37 -6.42
CA ALA A 226 13.64 -9.13 -7.19
C ALA A 226 14.87 -9.13 -6.28
N VAL A 227 15.81 -10.02 -6.49
CA VAL A 227 17.09 -10.03 -5.77
C VAL A 227 17.99 -8.93 -6.27
N VAL A 228 18.51 -8.10 -5.36
CA VAL A 228 19.50 -7.09 -5.72
C VAL A 228 20.89 -7.71 -5.79
N ASN A 229 21.57 -7.48 -6.90
CA ASN A 229 22.92 -7.95 -7.13
C ASN A 229 23.88 -6.79 -7.35
N TRP A 230 25.13 -6.99 -6.97
CA TRP A 230 26.25 -6.09 -7.27
C TRP A 230 27.36 -6.86 -7.97
N ARG A 231 28.16 -6.15 -8.76
CA ARG A 231 29.37 -6.70 -9.40
C ARG A 231 29.12 -8.02 -10.16
N ARG A 232 28.10 -8.02 -11.03
CA ARG A 232 27.73 -9.16 -11.89
C ARG A 232 27.30 -10.41 -11.09
N GLY A 233 26.25 -10.26 -10.33
CA GLY A 233 25.53 -11.38 -9.70
C GLY A 233 25.94 -11.70 -8.26
N LYS A 234 26.71 -10.84 -7.58
CA LYS A 234 26.97 -11.00 -6.15
C LYS A 234 25.82 -10.40 -5.34
N SER A 235 25.01 -11.24 -4.72
CA SER A 235 23.84 -10.83 -3.92
C SER A 235 24.11 -10.75 -2.42
N SER A 236 25.23 -11.36 -1.93
CA SER A 236 25.43 -11.47 -0.49
C SER A 236 25.76 -10.14 0.17
N ILE A 237 24.95 -9.80 1.15
CA ILE A 237 25.11 -8.67 2.08
C ILE A 237 25.35 -9.14 3.53
N SER A 238 25.62 -10.42 3.75
CA SER A 238 25.79 -11.04 5.07
C SER A 238 26.84 -10.35 5.93
N SER A 239 27.92 -9.84 5.32
CA SER A 239 28.99 -9.11 6.01
C SER A 239 28.51 -7.77 6.61
N LEU A 240 27.36 -7.28 6.21
CA LEU A 240 26.73 -6.04 6.67
C LEU A 240 25.62 -6.30 7.70
N ALA A 241 25.24 -7.54 7.94
CA ALA A 241 24.20 -7.89 8.93
C ALA A 241 24.55 -7.32 10.31
N GLY A 242 23.57 -6.70 10.95
CA GLY A 242 23.72 -6.03 12.26
C GLY A 242 24.44 -4.68 12.24
N LYS A 243 25.03 -4.29 11.12
CA LYS A 243 25.66 -2.97 10.97
C LYS A 243 24.61 -1.88 10.72
N SER A 244 24.93 -0.66 11.14
CA SER A 244 24.13 0.52 10.83
C SER A 244 24.42 0.98 9.40
N VAL A 245 23.43 0.89 8.52
CA VAL A 245 23.55 1.23 7.12
C VAL A 245 22.37 2.08 6.65
N ARG A 246 22.51 2.71 5.49
CA ARG A 246 21.43 3.32 4.72
C ARG A 246 21.35 2.64 3.37
N LEU A 247 20.13 2.58 2.81
CA LEU A 247 19.90 2.15 1.44
C LEU A 247 19.51 3.38 0.62
N ARG A 248 20.25 3.65 -0.45
CA ARG A 248 19.90 4.67 -1.45
C ARG A 248 19.37 3.96 -2.68
N PHE A 249 18.19 4.35 -3.09
CA PHE A 249 17.51 3.82 -4.27
C PHE A 249 17.51 4.87 -5.37
N GLU A 250 17.81 4.46 -6.58
CA GLU A 250 17.60 5.21 -7.80
C GLU A 250 16.55 4.49 -8.64
N LEU A 251 15.47 5.19 -8.98
CA LEU A 251 14.41 4.72 -9.83
C LEU A 251 14.37 5.59 -11.09
N MET A 252 14.14 5.00 -12.26
CA MET A 252 14.12 5.73 -13.53
C MET A 252 12.90 5.33 -14.35
N TYR A 253 12.40 6.29 -15.14
CA TYR A 253 11.42 6.09 -16.20
C TYR A 253 10.13 5.39 -15.75
N GLY A 254 9.53 5.85 -14.66
CA GLY A 254 8.28 5.30 -14.14
C GLY A 254 8.43 3.97 -13.39
N ALA A 255 9.65 3.59 -13.01
CA ALA A 255 9.85 2.44 -12.13
C ALA A 255 9.19 2.69 -10.77
N LYS A 256 8.56 1.64 -10.23
CA LYS A 256 7.87 1.64 -8.94
C LYS A 256 8.55 0.70 -7.96
N LEU A 257 8.79 1.19 -6.75
CA LEU A 257 9.21 0.38 -5.61
C LEU A 257 8.09 0.33 -4.58
N TYR A 258 7.55 -0.84 -4.33
CA TYR A 258 6.47 -1.08 -3.37
C TYR A 258 7.00 -1.42 -1.98
N ALA A 259 7.99 -2.31 -1.91
CA ALA A 259 8.59 -2.74 -0.67
C ALA A 259 10.02 -3.22 -0.89
N PHE A 260 10.78 -3.29 0.20
CA PHE A 260 12.07 -3.99 0.23
C PHE A 260 12.22 -4.73 1.56
N GLY A 261 13.04 -5.77 1.54
CA GLY A 261 13.34 -6.58 2.72
C GLY A 261 14.60 -7.39 2.54
N THR A 262 15.05 -8.00 3.61
CA THR A 262 16.20 -8.92 3.57
C THR A 262 15.76 -10.33 3.89
N GLN A 263 16.37 -11.30 3.22
CA GLN A 263 16.11 -12.73 3.48
C GLN A 263 17.40 -13.41 3.96
N ALA A 264 17.25 -14.40 4.84
CA ALA A 264 18.35 -15.30 5.20
C ALA A 264 18.67 -16.20 4.00
N ALA A 265 19.93 -16.69 3.93
CA ALA A 265 20.26 -17.73 2.98
C ALA A 265 19.27 -18.89 3.12
N SER A 266 18.70 -19.33 2.01
CA SER A 266 17.98 -20.60 2.01
C SER A 266 18.93 -21.67 2.53
N PRO A 267 18.56 -22.44 3.56
CA PRO A 267 19.37 -23.60 3.93
C PRO A 267 19.50 -24.45 2.66
N GLY A 268 20.74 -24.62 2.17
CA GLY A 268 21.00 -25.39 0.97
C GLY A 268 20.26 -26.71 1.09
N LEU A 269 19.50 -27.08 0.07
CA LEU A 269 18.99 -28.46 -0.04
C LEU A 269 20.17 -29.39 0.24
N PRO A 270 20.01 -30.37 1.14
CA PRO A 270 21.05 -31.36 1.32
C PRO A 270 21.37 -31.91 -0.07
N SER A 271 22.65 -31.85 -0.43
CA SER A 271 23.13 -32.44 -1.69
C SER A 271 22.62 -33.86 -1.74
N ASP A 272 21.91 -34.22 -2.79
CA ASP A 272 21.52 -35.61 -3.04
C ASP A 272 22.75 -36.52 -2.82
N PRO A 273 22.60 -37.62 -2.09
CA PRO A 273 23.71 -38.56 -1.94
C PRO A 273 24.11 -39.04 -3.35
N PRO A 274 25.39 -39.25 -3.59
CA PRO A 274 25.87 -39.67 -4.90
C PRO A 274 25.14 -40.96 -5.32
N PRO A 275 24.68 -41.07 -6.59
CA PRO A 275 24.00 -42.25 -7.06
C PRO A 275 24.94 -43.47 -7.00
N GLY A 276 24.51 -44.54 -6.32
CA GLY A 276 24.92 -45.90 -6.53
C GLY A 276 26.12 -46.37 -5.73
N GLN A 277 25.86 -47.01 -4.61
CA GLN A 277 26.43 -48.31 -4.31
C GLN A 277 25.26 -49.30 -4.15
N GLU A 278 24.94 -49.99 -5.24
CA GLU A 278 24.19 -51.26 -5.18
C GLU A 278 24.97 -52.22 -4.31
N GLN A 279 24.51 -52.49 -3.13
CA GLN A 279 24.96 -53.66 -2.37
C GLN A 279 24.38 -54.86 -3.01
N SER A 280 25.23 -55.58 -3.71
CA SER A 280 25.03 -56.98 -4.09
C SER A 280 24.93 -57.82 -2.82
N ASN A 281 23.78 -58.44 -2.60
CA ASN A 281 23.62 -59.73 -1.93
C ASN A 281 22.45 -60.49 -2.55
#